data_ad07650ad2c4bca72897d52397b270b5
#
_entry.id   ad07650ad2c4bca72897d52397b270b5
#
_cell.length_a   1.000
_cell.length_b   1.000
_cell.length_c   1.000
_cell.angle_alpha   90.00
_cell.angle_beta   90.00
_cell.angle_gamma   90.00
#
_symmetry.space_group_name_H-M   'P 1'
#
loop_
_entity.id
_entity.type
_entity.pdbx_description
1 polymer ?
#
loop_
_entity_poly.entity_id
_entity_poly.type
_entity_poly.pdbx_seq_one_letter_code
_entity_poly.pdbx_strand_id
1 'polypeptide(L)'
;VINFTTQNADVCVFLDGDVIYQYEADDERASGKHENFVAIPNQLEKGELWIELKFLEINREAKLSQVIIETRDKLVIGVVGNNIADIGCCLLIIIMAIIMFVLAIIRRYTCQPLRGEFFLGLAGLVAGIYCFIGTDTLSIFYDVQEAYGMQEYLVLLLPLFLSIYLEKNLHIIYPRRFSVLLYFVSINAVVQILLQMAGIRYLEDMVNISAGVIVVVCLVAIVSLIQFDYKNKRFQTMLSVLAMLVLLSGGIANIIINTIF
;
A
#
# COMPACT_ATOMS: atom_id res chain seq x y z
N VAL A 1 -23.66 6.00 15.69
CA VAL A 1 -22.92 4.95 15.00
C VAL A 1 -21.83 4.43 15.93
N ILE A 2 -21.67 3.12 15.97
CA ILE A 2 -20.54 2.47 16.64
C ILE A 2 -19.49 2.19 15.57
N ASN A 3 -18.25 2.53 15.83
CA ASN A 3 -17.12 2.20 14.99
C ASN A 3 -16.08 1.40 15.78
N PHE A 4 -15.60 0.31 15.20
CA PHE A 4 -14.49 -0.48 15.70
C PHE A 4 -13.87 -1.28 14.56
N THR A 5 -12.60 -1.56 14.68
CA THR A 5 -11.87 -2.37 13.70
C THR A 5 -11.66 -3.77 14.24
N THR A 6 -11.89 -4.77 13.41
CA THR A 6 -11.59 -6.17 13.70
C THR A 6 -10.56 -6.71 12.71
N GLN A 7 -9.81 -7.72 13.15
CA GLN A 7 -8.87 -8.43 12.29
C GLN A 7 -9.07 -9.93 12.49
N ASN A 8 -9.26 -10.65 11.37
CA ASN A 8 -9.43 -12.12 11.35
C ASN A 8 -10.57 -12.64 12.24
N ALA A 9 -11.71 -11.96 12.24
CA ALA A 9 -12.86 -12.35 13.05
C ALA A 9 -14.19 -12.10 12.34
N ASP A 10 -15.13 -13.02 12.48
CA ASP A 10 -16.54 -12.75 12.23
C ASP A 10 -17.07 -11.87 13.35
N VAL A 11 -17.97 -10.96 13.00
CA VAL A 11 -18.55 -10.01 13.94
C VAL A 11 -20.06 -10.11 13.92
N CYS A 12 -20.66 -10.22 15.08
CA CYS A 12 -22.10 -10.09 15.24
C CYS A 12 -22.40 -9.08 16.36
N VAL A 13 -23.20 -8.06 16.04
CA VAL A 13 -23.60 -7.03 17.01
C VAL A 13 -25.07 -7.15 17.31
N PHE A 14 -25.36 -7.30 18.60
CA PHE A 14 -26.74 -7.43 19.12
C PHE A 14 -27.11 -6.18 19.89
N LEU A 15 -28.35 -5.77 19.75
CA LEU A 15 -28.95 -4.72 20.54
C LEU A 15 -30.24 -5.27 21.17
N ASP A 16 -30.30 -5.31 22.50
CA ASP A 16 -31.43 -5.88 23.26
C ASP A 16 -31.80 -7.32 22.84
N GLY A 17 -30.83 -8.08 22.34
CA GLY A 17 -30.97 -9.45 21.85
C GLY A 17 -31.26 -9.58 20.37
N ASP A 18 -31.54 -8.50 19.64
CA ASP A 18 -31.74 -8.51 18.20
C ASP A 18 -30.42 -8.22 17.47
N VAL A 19 -30.16 -8.97 16.37
CA VAL A 19 -29.00 -8.75 15.52
C VAL A 19 -29.19 -7.47 14.73
N ILE A 20 -28.32 -6.47 14.95
CA ILE A 20 -28.33 -5.19 14.22
C ILE A 20 -27.21 -5.10 13.16
N TYR A 21 -26.18 -5.95 13.28
CA TYR A 21 -25.08 -6.00 12.33
C TYR A 21 -24.45 -7.39 12.34
N GLN A 22 -24.12 -7.90 11.17
CA GLN A 22 -23.37 -9.15 11.01
C GLN A 22 -22.36 -8.98 9.88
N TYR A 23 -21.13 -9.40 10.15
CA TYR A 23 -20.04 -9.48 9.18
C TYR A 23 -19.40 -10.85 9.28
N GLU A 24 -19.34 -11.56 8.18
CA GLU A 24 -18.63 -12.83 8.04
C GLU A 24 -17.36 -12.57 7.23
N ALA A 25 -16.23 -12.84 7.86
CA ALA A 25 -14.95 -12.75 7.16
C ALA A 25 -14.82 -13.94 6.19
N ASP A 26 -14.33 -13.64 4.96
CA ASP A 26 -14.16 -14.65 3.95
C ASP A 26 -12.99 -15.57 4.33
N ASP A 27 -13.27 -16.85 4.63
CA ASP A 27 -12.27 -17.85 5.04
C ASP A 27 -11.15 -18.06 4.01
N GLU A 28 -11.43 -17.75 2.73
CA GLU A 28 -10.47 -17.94 1.64
C GLU A 28 -9.48 -16.77 1.50
N ARG A 29 -9.81 -15.64 2.08
CA ARG A 29 -8.95 -14.44 2.05
C ARG A 29 -8.36 -14.22 3.43
N ALA A 30 -7.07 -14.45 3.55
CA ALA A 30 -6.28 -14.01 4.70
C ALA A 30 -6.44 -12.51 4.85
N SER A 31 -7.54 -12.06 5.39
CA SER A 31 -7.71 -10.67 5.46
C SER A 31 -7.45 -10.14 6.80
N GLY A 32 -7.00 -9.29 6.62
CA GLY A 32 -6.81 -8.10 7.16
C GLY A 32 -7.84 -7.55 8.11
N LYS A 33 -7.62 -6.34 8.29
CA LYS A 33 -8.36 -5.35 9.05
C LYS A 33 -9.72 -5.05 8.39
N HIS A 34 -10.80 -5.19 9.12
CA HIS A 34 -12.13 -4.75 8.70
C HIS A 34 -12.64 -3.66 9.65
N GLU A 35 -13.17 -2.58 9.10
CA GLU A 35 -13.78 -1.49 9.87
C GLU A 35 -15.29 -1.65 9.91
N ASN A 36 -15.83 -1.84 11.12
CA ASN A 36 -17.23 -2.08 11.34
C ASN A 36 -17.94 -0.77 11.69
N PHE A 37 -18.90 -0.36 10.85
CA PHE A 37 -19.77 0.79 11.08
C PHE A 37 -21.18 0.33 11.39
N VAL A 38 -21.55 0.30 12.65
CA VAL A 38 -22.86 -0.19 13.10
C VAL A 38 -23.78 0.97 13.40
N ALA A 39 -24.88 1.06 12.68
CA ALA A 39 -25.91 2.08 12.92
C ALA A 39 -26.76 1.72 14.12
N ILE A 40 -26.82 2.62 15.11
CA ILE A 40 -27.76 2.46 16.23
C ILE A 40 -29.04 3.23 15.91
N PRO A 41 -30.24 2.67 16.18
CA PRO A 41 -31.50 3.39 16.01
C PRO A 41 -31.55 4.67 16.87
N ASN A 42 -31.97 5.79 16.28
CA ASN A 42 -31.98 7.11 16.93
C ASN A 42 -32.94 7.24 18.14
N GLN A 43 -33.80 6.26 18.38
CA GLN A 43 -34.83 6.31 19.43
C GLN A 43 -34.43 5.54 20.70
N LEU A 44 -33.19 5.07 20.81
CA LEU A 44 -32.75 4.27 21.92
C LEU A 44 -32.36 5.17 23.10
N GLU A 45 -33.17 5.21 24.14
CA GLU A 45 -32.84 5.89 25.40
C GLU A 45 -31.96 5.02 26.30
N LYS A 46 -32.14 3.69 26.28
CA LYS A 46 -31.35 2.69 27.01
C LYS A 46 -31.40 1.37 26.24
N GLY A 47 -30.29 0.66 26.13
CA GLY A 47 -30.23 -0.64 25.52
C GLY A 47 -28.95 -1.39 25.93
N GLU A 48 -28.99 -2.69 25.84
CA GLU A 48 -27.86 -3.56 26.10
C GLU A 48 -27.21 -3.93 24.75
N LEU A 49 -25.94 -3.56 24.56
CA LEU A 49 -25.18 -3.81 23.35
C LEU A 49 -24.18 -4.93 23.60
N TRP A 50 -24.23 -5.96 22.75
CA TRP A 50 -23.29 -7.06 22.78
C TRP A 50 -22.56 -7.15 21.46
N ILE A 51 -21.23 -7.31 21.50
CA ILE A 51 -20.39 -7.55 20.33
C ILE A 51 -19.81 -8.95 20.49
N GLU A 52 -20.23 -9.87 19.64
CA GLU A 52 -19.69 -11.23 19.57
C GLU A 52 -18.65 -11.29 18.46
N LEU A 53 -17.46 -11.80 18.80
CA LEU A 53 -16.36 -12.01 17.87
C LEU A 53 -16.07 -13.51 17.80
N LYS A 54 -16.14 -14.07 16.59
CA LYS A 54 -15.74 -15.45 16.32
C LYS A 54 -14.45 -15.43 15.51
N PHE A 55 -13.38 -15.94 16.11
CA PHE A 55 -12.06 -15.96 15.48
C PHE A 55 -11.95 -17.14 14.51
N LEU A 56 -11.41 -16.85 13.30
CA LEU A 56 -11.39 -17.82 12.21
C LEU A 56 -10.23 -18.82 12.29
N GLU A 57 -9.07 -18.42 12.81
CA GLU A 57 -7.90 -19.29 12.92
C GLU A 57 -7.20 -19.20 14.28
N ILE A 58 -6.76 -20.36 14.78
CA ILE A 58 -6.08 -20.49 16.08
C ILE A 58 -4.67 -19.88 16.08
N ASN A 59 -4.05 -19.73 14.91
CA ASN A 59 -2.65 -19.30 14.77
C ASN A 59 -2.47 -17.85 14.30
N ARG A 60 -3.55 -17.09 14.09
CA ARG A 60 -3.47 -15.68 13.73
C ARG A 60 -3.93 -14.80 14.88
N GLU A 61 -3.20 -13.73 15.12
CA GLU A 61 -3.59 -12.75 16.12
C GLU A 61 -4.89 -12.07 15.67
N ALA A 62 -5.94 -12.26 16.48
CA ALA A 62 -7.16 -11.53 16.30
C ALA A 62 -7.09 -10.24 17.13
N LYS A 63 -7.38 -9.12 16.50
CA LYS A 63 -7.32 -7.81 17.14
C LYS A 63 -8.68 -7.15 17.09
N LEU A 64 -9.07 -6.54 18.19
CA LEU A 64 -10.19 -5.61 18.29
C LEU A 64 -9.64 -4.24 18.66
N SER A 65 -9.96 -3.22 17.86
CA SER A 65 -9.62 -1.86 18.20
C SER A 65 -10.52 -1.28 19.29
N GLN A 66 -10.20 -0.07 19.72
CA GLN A 66 -11.08 0.67 20.61
C GLN A 66 -12.46 0.87 19.96
N VAL A 67 -13.53 0.56 20.70
CA VAL A 67 -14.91 0.79 20.28
C VAL A 67 -15.25 2.27 20.51
N ILE A 68 -15.60 2.98 19.44
CA ILE A 68 -15.96 4.39 19.48
C ILE A 68 -17.45 4.54 19.18
N ILE A 69 -18.18 5.27 20.02
CA ILE A 69 -19.60 5.58 19.85
C ILE A 69 -19.72 7.08 19.62
N GLU A 70 -20.05 7.47 18.40
CA GLU A 70 -20.18 8.87 18.02
C GLU A 70 -21.29 9.08 16.98
N THR A 71 -21.63 10.34 16.71
CA THR A 71 -22.47 10.67 15.56
C THR A 71 -21.69 10.44 14.27
N ARG A 72 -22.36 10.01 13.19
CA ARG A 72 -21.73 9.73 11.91
C ARG A 72 -20.84 10.89 11.42
N ASP A 73 -21.35 12.10 11.55
CA ASP A 73 -20.63 13.30 11.08
C ASP A 73 -19.32 13.53 11.86
N LYS A 74 -19.36 13.37 13.18
CA LYS A 74 -18.15 13.51 14.02
C LYS A 74 -17.12 12.42 13.72
N LEU A 75 -17.59 11.21 13.50
CA LEU A 75 -16.73 10.09 13.17
C LEU A 75 -16.03 10.31 11.83
N VAL A 76 -16.78 10.70 10.77
CA VAL A 76 -16.22 11.01 9.44
C VAL A 76 -15.20 12.16 9.54
N ILE A 77 -15.57 13.26 10.25
CA ILE A 77 -14.65 14.39 10.44
C ILE A 77 -13.41 13.97 11.23
N GLY A 78 -13.55 13.12 12.24
CA GLY A 78 -12.45 12.61 13.06
C GLY A 78 -11.48 11.76 12.21
N VAL A 79 -11.99 10.79 11.46
CA VAL A 79 -11.18 9.91 10.60
C VAL A 79 -10.48 10.73 9.51
N VAL A 80 -11.19 11.59 8.80
CA VAL A 80 -10.59 12.44 7.75
C VAL A 80 -9.57 13.43 8.36
N GLY A 81 -9.91 14.02 9.52
CA GLY A 81 -9.03 14.97 10.21
C GLY A 81 -7.70 14.34 10.66
N ASN A 82 -7.76 13.13 11.20
CA ASN A 82 -6.57 12.40 11.65
C ASN A 82 -5.68 11.98 10.46
N ASN A 83 -6.27 11.68 9.29
CA ASN A 83 -5.56 11.25 8.11
C ASN A 83 -5.28 12.37 7.09
N ILE A 84 -5.54 13.64 7.41
CA ILE A 84 -5.43 14.75 6.44
C ILE A 84 -4.02 14.94 5.89
N ALA A 85 -3.00 14.72 6.71
CA ALA A 85 -1.60 14.81 6.29
C ALA A 85 -1.25 13.66 5.32
N ASP A 86 -1.68 12.45 5.62
CA ASP A 86 -1.43 11.26 4.78
C ASP A 86 -2.17 11.38 3.45
N ILE A 87 -3.42 11.81 3.45
CA ILE A 87 -4.19 12.11 2.24
C ILE A 87 -3.47 13.18 1.40
N GLY A 88 -2.99 14.24 2.05
CA GLY A 88 -2.22 15.30 1.37
C GLY A 88 -0.95 14.77 0.71
N CYS A 89 -0.21 13.92 1.40
CA CYS A 89 0.99 13.27 0.84
C CYS A 89 0.64 12.35 -0.34
N CYS A 90 -0.41 11.54 -0.23
CA CYS A 90 -0.87 10.66 -1.31
C CYS A 90 -1.25 11.46 -2.57
N LEU A 91 -2.02 12.55 -2.39
CA LEU A 91 -2.41 13.44 -3.49
C LEU A 91 -1.20 14.09 -4.15
N LEU A 92 -0.22 14.54 -3.39
CA LEU A 92 1.02 15.11 -3.93
C LEU A 92 1.77 14.07 -4.78
N ILE A 93 1.89 12.83 -4.33
CA ILE A 93 2.53 11.75 -5.09
C ILE A 93 1.78 11.49 -6.39
N ILE A 94 0.45 11.43 -6.35
CA ILE A 94 -0.40 11.22 -7.54
C ILE A 94 -0.25 12.39 -8.52
N ILE A 95 -0.26 13.64 -8.06
CA ILE A 95 -0.06 14.83 -8.90
C ILE A 95 1.32 14.77 -9.57
N MET A 96 2.37 14.43 -8.83
CA MET A 96 3.72 14.27 -9.41
C MET A 96 3.76 13.15 -10.45
N ALA A 97 3.06 12.06 -10.24
CA ALA A 97 2.93 10.98 -11.22
C ALA A 97 2.23 11.46 -12.50
N ILE A 98 1.16 12.22 -12.39
CA ILE A 98 0.45 12.82 -13.52
C ILE A 98 1.37 13.79 -14.31
N ILE A 99 2.14 14.61 -13.60
CA ILE A 99 3.13 15.51 -14.25
C ILE A 99 4.14 14.69 -15.05
N MET A 100 4.63 13.55 -14.52
CA MET A 100 5.54 12.67 -15.23
C MET A 100 4.92 12.05 -16.48
N PHE A 101 3.62 11.68 -16.46
CA PHE A 101 2.90 11.24 -17.65
C PHE A 101 2.79 12.35 -18.71
N VAL A 102 2.43 13.56 -18.28
CA VAL A 102 2.34 14.71 -19.19
C VAL A 102 3.69 14.99 -19.85
N LEU A 103 4.79 14.95 -19.07
CA LEU A 103 6.15 15.11 -19.61
C LEU A 103 6.51 14.00 -20.60
N ALA A 104 6.15 12.75 -20.32
CA ALA A 104 6.38 11.63 -21.23
C ALA A 104 5.61 11.80 -22.54
N ILE A 105 4.37 12.27 -22.48
CA ILE A 105 3.54 12.58 -23.65
C ILE A 105 4.16 13.71 -24.47
N ILE A 106 4.53 14.83 -23.83
CA ILE A 106 5.16 15.98 -24.50
C ILE A 106 6.44 15.55 -25.23
N ARG A 107 7.31 14.77 -24.57
CA ARG A 107 8.54 14.24 -25.18
C ARG A 107 8.26 13.35 -26.38
N ARG A 108 7.23 12.52 -26.32
CA ARG A 108 6.82 11.69 -27.45
C ARG A 108 6.41 12.55 -28.66
N TYR A 109 5.65 13.62 -28.44
CA TYR A 109 5.24 14.54 -29.51
C TYR A 109 6.40 15.35 -30.08
N THR A 110 7.40 15.68 -29.25
CA THR A 110 8.60 16.42 -29.70
C THR A 110 9.70 15.52 -30.29
N CYS A 111 9.38 14.25 -30.59
CA CYS A 111 10.31 13.24 -31.11
C CYS A 111 11.59 13.08 -30.30
N GLN A 112 11.54 13.38 -29.01
CA GLN A 112 12.64 13.14 -28.07
C GLN A 112 12.61 11.71 -27.55
N PRO A 113 13.77 11.07 -27.28
CA PRO A 113 13.77 9.72 -26.71
C PRO A 113 13.12 9.71 -25.33
N LEU A 114 12.16 8.81 -25.15
CA LEU A 114 11.54 8.52 -23.85
C LEU A 114 12.60 7.95 -22.90
N ARG A 115 12.93 8.70 -21.86
CA ARG A 115 13.95 8.31 -20.85
C ARG A 115 13.33 7.63 -19.61
N GLY A 116 12.25 6.88 -19.80
CA GLY A 116 11.64 6.13 -18.70
C GLY A 116 10.66 6.92 -17.83
N GLU A 117 10.42 8.23 -18.10
CA GLU A 117 9.51 9.07 -17.31
C GLU A 117 8.11 8.46 -17.18
N PHE A 118 7.64 7.76 -18.21
CA PHE A 118 6.38 7.04 -18.17
C PHE A 118 6.33 5.98 -17.05
N PHE A 119 7.39 5.21 -16.90
CA PHE A 119 7.47 4.18 -15.85
C PHE A 119 7.65 4.77 -14.46
N LEU A 120 8.31 5.92 -14.35
CA LEU A 120 8.37 6.66 -13.09
C LEU A 120 6.99 7.20 -12.70
N GLY A 121 6.21 7.69 -13.68
CA GLY A 121 4.82 8.07 -13.50
C GLY A 121 3.96 6.89 -13.02
N LEU A 122 4.12 5.70 -13.63
CA LEU A 122 3.43 4.48 -13.17
C LEU A 122 3.84 4.10 -11.74
N ALA A 123 5.13 4.11 -11.42
CA ALA A 123 5.60 3.83 -10.07
C ALA A 123 5.03 4.81 -9.05
N GLY A 124 5.02 6.11 -9.37
CA GLY A 124 4.42 7.14 -8.52
C GLY A 124 2.91 6.96 -8.33
N LEU A 125 2.19 6.62 -9.40
CA LEU A 125 0.76 6.38 -9.32
C LEU A 125 0.43 5.17 -8.46
N VAL A 126 1.16 4.06 -8.65
CA VAL A 126 1.05 2.86 -7.81
C VAL A 126 1.36 3.18 -6.35
N ALA A 127 2.44 3.92 -6.08
CA ALA A 127 2.80 4.33 -4.73
C ALA A 127 1.72 5.22 -4.09
N GLY A 128 1.20 6.19 -4.83
CA GLY A 128 0.14 7.09 -4.34
C GLY A 128 -1.16 6.37 -4.03
N ILE A 129 -1.58 5.43 -4.90
CA ILE A 129 -2.77 4.61 -4.66
C ILE A 129 -2.54 3.67 -3.48
N TYR A 130 -1.37 3.03 -3.40
CA TYR A 130 -1.00 2.16 -2.28
C TYR A 130 -1.11 2.90 -0.94
N CYS A 131 -0.50 4.08 -0.85
CA CYS A 131 -0.57 4.90 0.36
C CYS A 131 -2.00 5.35 0.67
N PHE A 132 -2.80 5.69 -0.35
CA PHE A 132 -4.18 6.12 -0.17
C PHE A 132 -5.07 4.99 0.37
N ILE A 133 -4.91 3.77 -0.14
CA ILE A 133 -5.63 2.58 0.36
C ILE A 133 -5.25 2.31 1.83
N GLY A 134 -4.00 2.53 2.22
CA GLY A 134 -3.54 2.38 3.59
C GLY A 134 -4.09 3.42 4.58
N THR A 135 -4.82 4.45 4.10
CA THR A 135 -5.48 5.41 4.99
C THR A 135 -6.84 4.89 5.43
N ASP A 136 -7.19 5.06 6.70
CA ASP A 136 -8.51 4.65 7.22
C ASP A 136 -9.68 5.41 6.58
N THR A 137 -9.39 6.45 5.80
CA THR A 137 -10.40 7.28 5.11
C THR A 137 -11.16 6.52 4.03
N LEU A 138 -10.52 5.54 3.39
CA LEU A 138 -11.16 4.74 2.34
C LEU A 138 -12.28 3.85 2.91
N SER A 139 -12.12 3.38 4.14
CA SER A 139 -13.08 2.52 4.83
C SER A 139 -14.46 3.14 5.00
N ILE A 140 -14.54 4.47 4.99
CA ILE A 140 -15.82 5.21 5.07
C ILE A 140 -16.66 5.03 3.78
N PHE A 141 -16.00 4.82 2.64
CA PHE A 141 -16.64 4.86 1.31
C PHE A 141 -16.67 3.51 0.61
N TYR A 142 -15.79 2.60 0.97
CA TYR A 142 -15.59 1.35 0.24
C TYR A 142 -15.32 0.19 1.19
N ASP A 143 -15.66 -1.03 0.74
CA ASP A 143 -15.31 -2.22 1.50
C ASP A 143 -13.78 -2.39 1.55
N VAL A 144 -13.28 -2.34 2.75
CA VAL A 144 -11.83 -2.30 3.03
C VAL A 144 -11.16 -3.61 2.59
N GLN A 145 -11.88 -4.72 2.65
CA GLN A 145 -11.33 -6.04 2.32
C GLN A 145 -10.87 -6.12 0.85
N GLU A 146 -11.71 -5.64 -0.07
CA GLU A 146 -11.33 -5.61 -1.49
C GLU A 146 -10.18 -4.64 -1.76
N ALA A 147 -10.17 -3.50 -1.06
CA ALA A 147 -9.13 -2.49 -1.19
C ALA A 147 -7.76 -3.01 -0.72
N TYR A 148 -7.72 -3.75 0.40
CA TYR A 148 -6.47 -4.37 0.87
C TYR A 148 -5.96 -5.45 -0.09
N GLY A 149 -6.83 -6.26 -0.67
CA GLY A 149 -6.42 -7.20 -1.71
C GLY A 149 -5.74 -6.50 -2.91
N MET A 150 -6.25 -5.33 -3.32
CA MET A 150 -5.59 -4.51 -4.35
C MET A 150 -4.23 -3.98 -3.89
N GLN A 151 -4.09 -3.60 -2.62
CA GLN A 151 -2.85 -3.06 -2.06
C GLN A 151 -1.67 -4.05 -2.19
N GLU A 152 -1.92 -5.33 -2.00
CA GLU A 152 -0.92 -6.39 -2.15
C GLU A 152 -0.36 -6.48 -3.58
N TYR A 153 -1.22 -6.38 -4.59
CA TYR A 153 -0.78 -6.33 -5.99
C TYR A 153 0.02 -5.05 -6.31
N LEU A 154 -0.36 -3.92 -5.71
CA LEU A 154 0.34 -2.65 -5.92
C LEU A 154 1.76 -2.69 -5.36
N VAL A 155 1.98 -3.31 -4.19
CA VAL A 155 3.34 -3.52 -3.63
C VAL A 155 4.22 -4.31 -4.58
N LEU A 156 3.65 -5.29 -5.29
CA LEU A 156 4.36 -6.10 -6.26
C LEU A 156 4.74 -5.33 -7.53
N LEU A 157 3.87 -4.44 -7.99
CA LEU A 157 4.06 -3.64 -9.19
C LEU A 157 5.07 -2.50 -8.99
N LEU A 158 5.15 -1.94 -7.79
CA LEU A 158 6.02 -0.80 -7.48
C LEU A 158 7.50 -1.06 -7.81
N PRO A 159 8.15 -2.13 -7.29
CA PRO A 159 9.56 -2.42 -7.62
C PRO A 159 9.75 -2.75 -9.10
N LEU A 160 8.75 -3.32 -9.77
CA LEU A 160 8.82 -3.63 -11.19
C LEU A 160 8.92 -2.35 -12.03
N PHE A 161 7.99 -1.39 -11.85
CA PHE A 161 8.02 -0.13 -12.60
C PHE A 161 9.25 0.71 -12.27
N LEU A 162 9.69 0.72 -11.02
CA LEU A 162 10.91 1.39 -10.59
C LEU A 162 12.15 0.76 -11.27
N SER A 163 12.22 -0.56 -11.35
CA SER A 163 13.33 -1.26 -12.01
C SER A 163 13.37 -1.00 -13.51
N ILE A 164 12.21 -0.95 -14.19
CA ILE A 164 12.13 -0.59 -15.61
C ILE A 164 12.59 0.87 -15.82
N TYR A 165 12.17 1.78 -14.94
CA TYR A 165 12.62 3.17 -14.98
C TYR A 165 14.15 3.26 -14.84
N LEU A 166 14.73 2.57 -13.88
CA LEU A 166 16.18 2.56 -13.65
C LEU A 166 16.93 1.95 -14.84
N GLU A 167 16.44 0.83 -15.36
CA GLU A 167 17.02 0.19 -16.53
C GLU A 167 17.06 1.15 -17.71
N LYS A 168 15.96 1.80 -18.06
CA LYS A 168 15.89 2.72 -19.18
C LYS A 168 16.77 3.97 -19.03
N ASN A 169 16.93 4.48 -17.81
CA ASN A 169 17.74 5.69 -17.58
C ASN A 169 19.22 5.39 -17.38
N LEU A 170 19.55 4.28 -16.72
CA LEU A 170 20.92 3.97 -16.29
C LEU A 170 21.55 2.83 -17.10
N HIS A 171 20.82 2.23 -18.04
CA HIS A 171 21.31 1.14 -18.90
C HIS A 171 22.61 1.51 -19.64
N ILE A 172 22.71 2.77 -20.13
CA ILE A 172 23.90 3.26 -20.86
C ILE A 172 25.15 3.18 -19.97
N ILE A 173 25.01 3.31 -18.65
CA ILE A 173 26.12 3.40 -17.71
C ILE A 173 26.48 2.02 -17.15
N TYR A 174 25.45 1.24 -16.79
CA TYR A 174 25.60 -0.09 -16.15
C TYR A 174 24.61 -1.12 -16.74
N PRO A 175 24.74 -1.49 -18.03
CA PRO A 175 23.72 -2.28 -18.71
C PRO A 175 23.41 -3.60 -18.01
N ARG A 176 24.45 -4.36 -17.60
CA ARG A 176 24.25 -5.68 -16.98
C ARG A 176 23.59 -5.60 -15.60
N ARG A 177 23.90 -4.59 -14.79
CA ARG A 177 23.40 -4.50 -13.40
C ARG A 177 21.89 -4.29 -13.37
N PHE A 178 21.39 -3.34 -14.16
CA PHE A 178 19.97 -2.99 -14.17
C PHE A 178 19.12 -4.02 -14.90
N SER A 179 19.66 -4.66 -15.96
CA SER A 179 18.97 -5.79 -16.60
C SER A 179 18.84 -6.99 -15.65
N VAL A 180 19.91 -7.34 -14.92
CA VAL A 180 19.85 -8.42 -13.91
C VAL A 180 18.87 -8.08 -12.80
N LEU A 181 18.86 -6.82 -12.32
CA LEU A 181 17.91 -6.36 -11.31
C LEU A 181 16.46 -6.49 -11.81
N LEU A 182 16.19 -6.06 -13.05
CA LEU A 182 14.87 -6.18 -13.65
C LEU A 182 14.41 -7.63 -13.77
N TYR A 183 15.28 -8.54 -14.22
CA TYR A 183 14.98 -9.98 -14.26
C TYR A 183 14.69 -10.53 -12.87
N PHE A 184 15.48 -10.19 -11.87
CA PHE A 184 15.27 -10.62 -10.49
C PHE A 184 13.90 -10.17 -9.96
N VAL A 185 13.56 -8.89 -10.13
CA VAL A 185 12.27 -8.33 -9.69
C VAL A 185 11.11 -8.98 -10.45
N SER A 186 11.25 -9.18 -11.77
CA SER A 186 10.21 -9.80 -12.60
C SER A 186 9.98 -11.26 -12.20
N ILE A 187 11.04 -12.04 -11.99
CA ILE A 187 10.94 -13.43 -11.54
C ILE A 187 10.27 -13.49 -10.16
N ASN A 188 10.68 -12.62 -9.22
CA ASN A 188 10.06 -12.56 -7.90
C ASN A 188 8.56 -12.29 -7.99
N ALA A 189 8.13 -11.32 -8.81
CA ALA A 189 6.72 -11.00 -9.00
C ALA A 189 5.93 -12.19 -9.58
N VAL A 190 6.47 -12.85 -10.61
CA VAL A 190 5.83 -14.03 -11.23
C VAL A 190 5.73 -15.18 -10.23
N VAL A 191 6.78 -15.45 -9.45
CA VAL A 191 6.77 -16.52 -8.44
C VAL A 191 5.71 -16.27 -7.38
N GLN A 192 5.59 -15.03 -6.87
CA GLN A 192 4.58 -14.70 -5.86
C GLN A 192 3.16 -14.87 -6.39
N ILE A 193 2.89 -14.42 -7.63
CA ILE A 193 1.58 -14.61 -8.27
C ILE A 193 1.27 -16.09 -8.46
N LEU A 194 2.24 -16.90 -8.90
CA LEU A 194 2.06 -18.34 -9.09
C LEU A 194 1.81 -19.07 -7.76
N LEU A 195 2.48 -18.68 -6.67
CA LEU A 195 2.27 -19.26 -5.34
C LEU A 195 0.86 -18.97 -4.82
N GLN A 196 0.35 -17.76 -5.07
CA GLN A 196 -1.03 -17.41 -4.72
C GLN A 196 -2.04 -18.18 -5.58
N MET A 197 -1.82 -18.25 -6.90
CA MET A 197 -2.72 -19.00 -7.79
C MET A 197 -2.74 -20.50 -7.47
N ALA A 198 -1.64 -21.04 -6.95
CA ALA A 198 -1.55 -22.43 -6.50
C ALA A 198 -2.15 -22.66 -5.11
N GLY A 199 -2.61 -21.61 -4.41
CA GLY A 199 -3.13 -21.69 -3.03
C GLY A 199 -2.08 -22.08 -1.98
N ILE A 200 -0.78 -21.97 -2.31
CA ILE A 200 0.32 -22.37 -1.41
C ILE A 200 0.61 -21.27 -0.38
N ARG A 201 0.58 -20.00 -0.83
CA ARG A 201 0.77 -18.83 0.02
C ARG A 201 -0.01 -17.64 -0.53
N TYR A 202 -0.58 -16.85 0.37
CA TYR A 202 -1.24 -15.60 0.01
C TYR A 202 -0.22 -14.47 -0.17
N LEU A 203 -0.56 -13.47 -0.99
CA LEU A 203 0.31 -12.29 -1.21
C LEU A 203 0.56 -11.52 0.08
N GLU A 204 -0.42 -11.48 0.98
CA GLU A 204 -0.31 -10.85 2.30
C GLU A 204 0.90 -11.39 3.08
N ASP A 205 1.08 -12.72 3.13
CA ASP A 205 2.22 -13.36 3.80
C ASP A 205 3.56 -13.03 3.12
N MET A 206 3.52 -12.60 1.87
CA MET A 206 4.68 -12.29 1.03
C MET A 206 4.99 -10.80 0.92
N VAL A 207 4.19 -9.92 1.54
CA VAL A 207 4.39 -8.45 1.53
C VAL A 207 5.79 -8.08 2.02
N ASN A 208 6.28 -8.74 3.07
CA ASN A 208 7.62 -8.51 3.59
C ASN A 208 8.73 -8.86 2.57
N ILE A 209 8.50 -9.88 1.72
CA ILE A 209 9.42 -10.23 0.64
C ILE A 209 9.43 -9.12 -0.41
N SER A 210 8.25 -8.63 -0.80
CA SER A 210 8.11 -7.52 -1.77
C SER A 210 8.73 -6.22 -1.24
N ALA A 211 8.54 -5.90 0.04
CA ALA A 211 9.19 -4.76 0.68
C ALA A 211 10.72 -4.92 0.69
N GLY A 212 11.23 -6.12 0.97
CA GLY A 212 12.66 -6.44 0.86
C GLY A 212 13.20 -6.23 -0.55
N VAL A 213 12.44 -6.60 -1.58
CA VAL A 213 12.81 -6.36 -2.98
C VAL A 213 12.89 -4.87 -3.29
N ILE A 214 11.94 -4.05 -2.80
CA ILE A 214 12.00 -2.58 -2.94
C ILE A 214 13.29 -2.03 -2.32
N VAL A 215 13.64 -2.47 -1.12
CA VAL A 215 14.89 -2.07 -0.45
C VAL A 215 16.10 -2.42 -1.30
N VAL A 216 16.17 -3.63 -1.87
CA VAL A 216 17.27 -4.05 -2.74
C VAL A 216 17.34 -3.17 -4.00
N VAL A 217 16.22 -2.90 -4.64
CA VAL A 217 16.15 -2.01 -5.82
C VAL A 217 16.67 -0.61 -5.49
N CYS A 218 16.24 -0.04 -4.36
CA CYS A 218 16.69 1.27 -3.91
C CYS A 218 18.19 1.29 -3.59
N LEU A 219 18.70 0.27 -2.90
CA LEU A 219 20.13 0.17 -2.59
C LEU A 219 20.99 0.08 -3.85
N VAL A 220 20.62 -0.78 -4.81
CA VAL A 220 21.34 -0.90 -6.09
C VAL A 220 21.32 0.43 -6.85
N ALA A 221 20.18 1.13 -6.85
CA ALA A 221 20.03 2.44 -7.48
C ALA A 221 20.96 3.48 -6.82
N ILE A 222 20.92 3.60 -5.49
CA ILE A 222 21.72 4.56 -4.72
C ILE A 222 23.22 4.31 -4.94
N VAL A 223 23.68 3.06 -4.81
CA VAL A 223 25.09 2.71 -5.02
C VAL A 223 25.53 3.04 -6.44
N SER A 224 24.68 2.75 -7.44
CA SER A 224 25.00 3.03 -8.84
C SER A 224 25.04 4.53 -9.14
N LEU A 225 24.14 5.32 -8.56
CA LEU A 225 24.11 6.78 -8.70
C LEU A 225 25.31 7.45 -8.03
N ILE A 226 25.68 7.00 -6.81
CA ILE A 226 26.88 7.52 -6.11
C ILE A 226 28.13 7.20 -6.91
N GLN A 227 28.28 5.99 -7.45
CA GLN A 227 29.41 5.62 -8.30
C GLN A 227 29.51 6.47 -9.57
N PHE A 228 28.35 6.79 -10.15
CA PHE A 228 28.27 7.64 -11.35
C PHE A 228 28.69 9.09 -11.06
N ASP A 229 28.19 9.69 -9.97
CA ASP A 229 28.53 11.06 -9.57
C ASP A 229 29.99 11.23 -9.21
N TYR A 230 30.53 10.26 -8.44
CA TYR A 230 31.93 10.25 -8.10
C TYR A 230 32.83 10.27 -9.36
N LYS A 231 32.39 9.53 -10.41
CA LYS A 231 33.14 9.46 -11.68
C LYS A 231 33.01 10.71 -12.54
N ASN A 232 31.84 11.36 -12.56
CA ASN A 232 31.52 12.44 -13.49
C ASN A 232 31.51 13.85 -12.88
N LYS A 233 31.69 13.99 -11.55
CA LYS A 233 31.65 15.26 -10.79
C LYS A 233 30.35 16.07 -11.07
N ARG A 234 29.22 15.42 -11.28
CA ARG A 234 27.92 16.07 -11.54
C ARG A 234 27.03 16.02 -10.31
N PHE A 235 26.57 17.19 -9.87
CA PHE A 235 25.71 17.39 -8.70
C PHE A 235 24.21 17.02 -8.95
N GLN A 236 23.84 16.69 -10.20
CA GLN A 236 22.44 16.49 -10.61
C GLN A 236 21.77 15.23 -10.03
N THR A 237 22.53 14.29 -9.52
CA THR A 237 22.03 13.01 -8.99
C THR A 237 21.65 13.08 -7.52
N MET A 238 22.03 14.15 -6.80
CA MET A 238 21.74 14.26 -5.37
C MET A 238 20.23 14.23 -5.05
N LEU A 239 19.42 14.85 -5.90
CA LEU A 239 17.96 14.84 -5.73
C LEU A 239 17.38 13.43 -5.94
N SER A 240 17.90 12.68 -6.92
CA SER A 240 17.49 11.29 -7.18
C SER A 240 17.91 10.36 -6.06
N VAL A 241 19.10 10.56 -5.49
CA VAL A 241 19.58 9.82 -4.32
C VAL A 241 18.69 10.11 -3.12
N LEU A 242 18.32 11.37 -2.89
CA LEU A 242 17.43 11.77 -1.80
C LEU A 242 16.05 11.11 -1.94
N ALA A 243 15.46 11.14 -3.13
CA ALA A 243 14.18 10.49 -3.40
C ALA A 243 14.24 8.96 -3.15
N MET A 244 15.33 8.30 -3.55
CA MET A 244 15.54 6.88 -3.29
C MET A 244 15.74 6.58 -1.80
N LEU A 245 16.41 7.47 -1.06
CA LEU A 245 16.56 7.33 0.40
C LEU A 245 15.20 7.44 1.11
N VAL A 246 14.32 8.33 0.66
CA VAL A 246 12.95 8.44 1.20
C VAL A 246 12.17 7.17 0.94
N LEU A 247 12.20 6.62 -0.28
CA LEU A 247 11.54 5.36 -0.61
C LEU A 247 12.10 4.19 0.21
N LEU A 248 13.43 4.14 0.39
CA LEU A 248 14.10 3.12 1.18
C LEU A 248 13.69 3.21 2.65
N SER A 249 13.63 4.41 3.22
CA SER A 249 13.19 4.59 4.61
C SER A 249 11.74 4.17 4.81
N GLY A 250 10.84 4.46 3.83
CA GLY A 250 9.46 4.01 3.85
C GLY A 250 9.33 2.49 3.77
N GLY A 251 10.10 1.84 2.88
CA GLY A 251 10.13 0.38 2.78
C GLY A 251 10.63 -0.31 4.04
N ILE A 252 11.70 0.22 4.66
CA ILE A 252 12.23 -0.30 5.93
C ILE A 252 11.20 -0.09 7.06
N ALA A 253 10.58 1.09 7.14
CA ALA A 253 9.57 1.38 8.15
C ALA A 253 8.38 0.42 8.04
N ASN A 254 7.92 0.13 6.81
CA ASN A 254 6.84 -0.82 6.58
C ASN A 254 7.22 -2.25 7.03
N ILE A 255 8.44 -2.71 6.72
CA ILE A 255 8.93 -4.03 7.19
C ILE A 255 8.95 -4.08 8.72
N ILE A 256 9.46 -3.02 9.36
CA ILE A 256 9.54 -2.94 10.83
C ILE A 256 8.14 -2.99 11.45
N ILE A 257 7.21 -2.19 10.94
CA ILE A 257 5.83 -2.14 11.45
C ILE A 257 5.16 -3.53 11.31
N ASN A 258 5.26 -4.15 10.13
CA ASN A 258 4.62 -5.46 9.89
C ASN A 258 5.32 -6.63 10.62
N THR A 259 6.54 -6.43 11.15
CA THR A 259 7.28 -7.49 11.88
C THR A 259 7.11 -7.36 13.40
N ILE A 260 6.90 -6.13 13.90
CA ILE A 260 6.85 -5.85 15.35
C ILE A 260 5.40 -5.72 15.84
N PHE A 261 4.48 -5.27 15.01
CA PHE A 261 3.06 -5.02 15.31
C PHE A 261 2.15 -5.90 14.47
#